data_2c98553229ab6844ffc4070b33907e19
#
_entry.id   2c98553229ab6844ffc4070b33907e19
#
_cell.length_a   1.000
_cell.length_b   1.000
_cell.length_c   1.000
_cell.angle_alpha   90.00
_cell.angle_beta   90.00
_cell.angle_gamma   90.00
#
_symmetry.space_group_name_H-M   'P 1'
#
loop_
_entity.id
_entity.type
_entity.pdbx_description
1 polymer ?
#
loop_
_entity_poly.entity_id
_entity_poly.type
_entity_poly.pdbx_seq_one_letter_code
_entity_poly.pdbx_strand_id
1 'polypeptide(L)'
;MGTLKVDNLQTRNGTALITDGAATTNLISATTLKNADMEMIKLSTQTASGASSVAFGSSVITTDYEQYIIKCTKLIPSATANLYMQLAPDNNATYDTANYYSGYCGFGSSDTTGSTGANYVSNGAQWNMGNAILHTPSTKAKQDITIRLINPMDSAVFTTAYTDVIKYYSGGSHYWFPLVHQHQDAAAFNSFKLYMSSGTFSGRFTVYGVQ
;
A
#
# COMPACT_ATOMS: atom_id res chain seq x y z
N MET A 1 40.87 5.51 30.48
CA MET A 1 39.97 5.90 29.35
C MET A 1 39.39 7.24 29.71
N GLY A 2 39.69 8.30 28.95
CA GLY A 2 39.13 9.63 29.21
C GLY A 2 37.70 9.70 28.64
N THR A 3 36.76 10.20 29.45
CA THR A 3 35.38 10.49 29.02
C THR A 3 35.34 11.90 28.49
N LEU A 4 34.94 12.09 27.22
CA LEU A 4 34.68 13.40 26.68
C LEU A 4 33.31 13.90 27.24
N LYS A 5 33.33 14.96 28.05
CA LYS A 5 32.11 15.64 28.46
C LYS A 5 31.80 16.73 27.44
N VAL A 6 30.63 16.66 26.83
CA VAL A 6 30.10 17.68 25.95
C VAL A 6 28.89 18.30 26.63
N ASP A 7 29.03 19.52 27.12
CA ASP A 7 27.97 20.23 27.87
C ASP A 7 26.92 20.84 26.90
N ASN A 8 27.36 21.26 25.73
CA ASN A 8 26.48 21.81 24.69
C ASN A 8 26.91 21.38 23.32
N LEU A 9 26.03 20.69 22.59
CA LEU A 9 26.16 20.41 21.18
C LEU A 9 25.00 21.12 20.44
N GLN A 10 25.34 21.92 19.45
CA GLN A 10 24.35 22.66 18.67
C GLN A 10 24.44 22.28 17.20
N THR A 11 23.30 22.37 16.49
CA THR A 11 23.30 22.35 15.04
C THR A 11 23.97 23.61 14.50
N ARG A 12 24.32 23.63 13.22
CA ARG A 12 24.85 24.81 12.52
C ARG A 12 23.93 26.05 12.65
N ASN A 13 22.66 25.87 12.93
CA ASN A 13 21.64 26.92 13.11
C ASN A 13 21.46 27.34 14.58
N GLY A 14 22.31 26.85 15.49
CA GLY A 14 22.24 27.22 16.91
C GLY A 14 21.22 26.48 17.77
N THR A 15 20.54 25.48 17.21
CA THR A 15 19.60 24.63 17.98
C THR A 15 20.37 23.67 18.89
N ALA A 16 20.12 23.71 20.19
CA ALA A 16 20.77 22.83 21.14
C ALA A 16 20.35 21.37 20.93
N LEU A 17 21.32 20.48 20.71
CA LEU A 17 21.14 19.03 20.66
C LEU A 17 21.37 18.38 22.02
N ILE A 18 22.24 18.96 22.81
CA ILE A 18 22.52 18.56 24.19
C ILE A 18 22.58 19.85 25.03
N THR A 19 21.88 19.89 26.14
CA THR A 19 21.91 20.97 27.11
C THR A 19 22.21 20.36 28.46
N ASP A 20 23.22 20.94 29.18
CA ASP A 20 23.65 20.53 30.53
C ASP A 20 24.00 19.03 30.64
N GLY A 21 24.61 18.45 29.58
CA GLY A 21 25.07 17.05 29.57
C GLY A 21 23.94 16.03 29.48
N ALA A 22 22.68 16.45 29.41
CA ALA A 22 21.54 15.60 29.14
C ALA A 22 21.15 15.69 27.65
N ALA A 23 21.12 14.55 26.96
CA ALA A 23 20.51 14.50 25.64
C ALA A 23 19.05 14.89 25.76
N THR A 24 18.64 15.94 25.06
CA THR A 24 17.22 16.25 24.96
C THR A 24 16.53 15.05 24.32
N THR A 25 15.51 14.54 24.99
CA THR A 25 14.79 13.28 24.65
C THR A 25 14.17 13.24 23.24
N ASN A 26 14.36 14.29 22.45
CA ASN A 26 13.83 14.43 21.09
C ASN A 26 14.92 14.75 20.05
N LEU A 27 16.13 14.21 20.20
CA LEU A 27 17.21 14.37 19.21
C LEU A 27 16.78 13.89 17.80
N ILE A 28 15.80 13.02 17.73
CA ILE A 28 15.19 12.60 16.47
C ILE A 28 13.69 12.54 16.68
N SER A 29 13.00 13.68 16.57
CA SER A 29 11.55 13.65 16.44
C SER A 29 11.17 13.06 15.07
N ALA A 30 10.01 12.42 14.99
CA ALA A 30 9.45 11.98 13.71
C ALA A 30 9.36 13.13 12.69
N THR A 31 9.21 14.38 13.18
CA THR A 31 9.21 15.60 12.37
C THR A 31 10.61 15.93 11.84
N THR A 32 11.67 15.69 12.62
CA THR A 32 13.06 15.90 12.17
C THR A 32 13.48 14.87 11.14
N LEU A 33 12.98 13.64 11.25
CA LEU A 33 13.20 12.60 10.23
C LEU A 33 12.34 12.83 8.97
N LYS A 34 11.18 13.44 9.09
CA LYS A 34 10.38 13.86 7.93
C LYS A 34 11.10 14.90 7.05
N ASN A 35 11.94 15.73 7.66
CA ASN A 35 12.72 16.75 6.97
C ASN A 35 14.11 16.28 6.50
N ALA A 36 14.51 15.06 6.84
CA ALA A 36 15.67 14.43 6.25
C ALA A 36 15.15 13.65 5.04
N ASP A 37 15.39 14.09 3.83
CA ASP A 37 15.13 13.52 2.51
C ASP A 37 14.81 11.99 2.45
N MET A 38 13.90 11.53 3.32
CA MET A 38 13.43 10.16 3.33
C MET A 38 12.30 10.06 2.32
N GLU A 39 12.63 9.56 1.15
CA GLU A 39 11.68 9.37 0.05
C GLU A 39 10.48 8.48 0.41
N MET A 40 10.58 7.67 1.48
CA MET A 40 9.52 6.74 1.86
C MET A 40 9.43 6.55 3.39
N ILE A 41 8.30 6.91 3.98
CA ILE A 41 8.04 6.84 5.43
C ILE A 41 6.98 5.77 5.71
N LYS A 42 7.28 4.84 6.63
CA LYS A 42 6.30 3.85 7.09
C LYS A 42 5.24 4.54 7.97
N LEU A 43 3.98 4.52 7.53
CA LEU A 43 2.86 5.16 8.21
C LEU A 43 2.08 4.19 9.10
N SER A 44 1.78 3.00 8.60
CA SER A 44 0.97 2.02 9.33
C SER A 44 1.30 0.60 8.93
N THR A 45 1.03 -0.34 9.84
CA THR A 45 1.07 -1.78 9.55
C THR A 45 -0.09 -2.48 10.25
N GLN A 46 -0.83 -3.30 9.51
CA GLN A 46 -1.87 -4.18 10.04
C GLN A 46 -1.56 -5.63 9.67
N THR A 47 -1.88 -6.54 10.58
CA THR A 47 -1.80 -7.99 10.32
C THR A 47 -3.21 -8.56 10.32
N ALA A 48 -3.62 -9.15 9.22
CA ALA A 48 -4.88 -9.86 9.10
C ALA A 48 -4.68 -11.34 9.46
N SER A 49 -5.66 -11.91 10.15
CA SER A 49 -5.75 -13.34 10.45
C SER A 49 -7.19 -13.79 10.23
N GLY A 50 -7.48 -14.37 9.08
CA GLY A 50 -8.83 -14.75 8.69
C GLY A 50 -9.81 -13.55 8.56
N ALA A 51 -9.31 -12.39 8.15
CA ALA A 51 -10.12 -11.18 8.00
C ALA A 51 -10.82 -11.15 6.63
N SER A 52 -12.02 -10.59 6.57
CA SER A 52 -12.72 -10.32 5.30
C SER A 52 -12.23 -9.05 4.62
N SER A 53 -11.67 -8.10 5.38
CA SER A 53 -11.12 -6.84 4.89
C SER A 53 -10.07 -6.26 5.82
N VAL A 54 -9.24 -5.36 5.29
CA VAL A 54 -8.32 -4.48 6.03
C VAL A 54 -8.55 -3.07 5.53
N ALA A 55 -8.70 -2.10 6.43
CA ALA A 55 -8.98 -0.71 6.11
C ALA A 55 -7.96 0.25 6.74
N PHE A 56 -7.63 1.31 6.02
CA PHE A 56 -6.74 2.38 6.45
C PHE A 56 -7.47 3.71 6.31
N GLY A 57 -7.54 4.46 7.39
CA GLY A 57 -8.33 5.69 7.49
C GLY A 57 -7.49 6.96 7.37
N SER A 58 -8.13 8.07 7.70
CA SER A 58 -7.61 9.44 7.57
C SER A 58 -6.37 9.75 8.44
N SER A 59 -6.05 8.92 9.43
CA SER A 59 -4.80 9.00 10.16
C SER A 59 -3.59 8.46 9.38
N VAL A 60 -3.84 7.77 8.27
CA VAL A 60 -2.81 7.17 7.40
C VAL A 60 -2.76 7.86 6.05
N ILE A 61 -3.93 8.15 5.47
CA ILE A 61 -4.04 8.86 4.19
C ILE A 61 -4.33 10.33 4.50
N THR A 62 -3.32 11.17 4.29
CA THR A 62 -3.32 12.61 4.63
C THR A 62 -2.88 13.43 3.43
N THR A 63 -2.92 14.75 3.55
CA THR A 63 -2.38 15.68 2.54
C THR A 63 -0.85 15.82 2.58
N ASP A 64 -0.18 15.13 3.51
CA ASP A 64 1.28 15.21 3.63
C ASP A 64 2.02 14.49 2.49
N TYR A 65 1.33 13.59 1.77
CA TYR A 65 1.93 12.74 0.74
C TYR A 65 1.06 12.74 -0.52
N GLU A 66 1.71 12.88 -1.67
CA GLU A 66 1.04 12.72 -2.97
C GLU A 66 0.92 11.25 -3.37
N GLN A 67 1.78 10.41 -2.82
CA GLN A 67 1.87 9.01 -3.21
C GLN A 67 1.97 8.09 -1.98
N TYR A 68 1.32 6.92 -2.08
CA TYR A 68 1.37 5.88 -1.07
C TYR A 68 1.77 4.55 -1.68
N ILE A 69 2.67 3.84 -1.00
CA ILE A 69 3.03 2.46 -1.35
C ILE A 69 2.41 1.53 -0.32
N ILE A 70 1.54 0.63 -0.77
CA ILE A 70 0.87 -0.36 0.05
C ILE A 70 1.48 -1.72 -0.29
N LYS A 71 2.14 -2.34 0.68
CA LYS A 71 2.73 -3.68 0.54
C LYS A 71 1.86 -4.69 1.27
N CYS A 72 1.28 -5.61 0.50
CA CYS A 72 0.57 -6.78 1.01
C CYS A 72 1.52 -7.97 0.94
N THR A 73 2.03 -8.43 2.08
CA THR A 73 3.02 -9.51 2.13
C THR A 73 2.48 -10.74 2.83
N LYS A 74 2.92 -11.91 2.37
CA LYS A 74 2.48 -13.21 2.90
C LYS A 74 0.95 -13.37 2.82
N LEU A 75 0.34 -12.86 1.75
CA LEU A 75 -1.10 -12.95 1.56
C LEU A 75 -1.54 -14.39 1.30
N ILE A 76 -2.45 -14.87 2.13
CA ILE A 76 -3.00 -16.23 2.07
C ILE A 76 -4.52 -16.13 2.10
N PRO A 77 -5.22 -16.31 0.96
CA PRO A 77 -6.68 -16.34 0.93
C PRO A 77 -7.20 -17.70 1.44
N SER A 78 -8.39 -17.72 2.03
CA SER A 78 -9.07 -18.94 2.48
C SER A 78 -9.77 -19.67 1.34
N ALA A 79 -10.02 -19.00 0.21
CA ALA A 79 -10.64 -19.52 -0.99
C ALA A 79 -10.09 -18.81 -2.22
N THR A 80 -10.30 -19.38 -3.41
CA THR A 80 -10.01 -18.70 -4.67
C THR A 80 -10.88 -17.45 -4.78
N ALA A 81 -10.27 -16.27 -4.82
CA ALA A 81 -10.98 -15.01 -4.82
C ALA A 81 -10.11 -13.88 -5.39
N ASN A 82 -10.72 -12.80 -5.83
CA ASN A 82 -10.03 -11.58 -6.24
C ASN A 82 -9.79 -10.68 -5.04
N LEU A 83 -8.67 -9.96 -5.02
CA LEU A 83 -8.46 -8.87 -4.08
C LEU A 83 -9.00 -7.58 -4.70
N TYR A 84 -9.89 -6.93 -3.99
CA TYR A 84 -10.51 -5.66 -4.38
C TYR A 84 -10.04 -4.52 -3.50
N MET A 85 -10.07 -3.31 -4.05
CA MET A 85 -9.87 -2.07 -3.32
C MET A 85 -11.01 -1.10 -3.59
N GLN A 86 -11.48 -0.45 -2.52
CA GLN A 86 -12.42 0.68 -2.59
C GLN A 86 -11.86 1.86 -1.81
N LEU A 87 -12.15 3.07 -2.30
CA LEU A 87 -11.77 4.34 -1.69
C LEU A 87 -12.97 4.91 -0.93
N ALA A 88 -12.70 5.73 0.10
CA ALA A 88 -13.74 6.47 0.81
C ALA A 88 -13.25 7.90 1.15
N PRO A 89 -14.11 8.91 1.03
CA PRO A 89 -13.77 10.30 1.36
C PRO A 89 -13.95 10.62 2.85
N ASP A 90 -14.61 9.76 3.61
CA ASP A 90 -15.17 10.02 4.93
C ASP A 90 -14.64 9.09 6.03
N ASN A 91 -13.35 8.76 5.99
CA ASN A 91 -12.65 7.94 6.98
C ASN A 91 -13.29 6.54 7.17
N ASN A 92 -13.48 5.81 6.08
CA ASN A 92 -14.06 4.47 6.02
C ASN A 92 -15.59 4.37 6.35
N ALA A 93 -16.31 5.48 6.41
CA ALA A 93 -17.74 5.45 6.67
C ALA A 93 -18.55 5.02 5.45
N THR A 94 -18.23 5.59 4.27
CA THR A 94 -18.93 5.29 3.02
C THR A 94 -17.93 5.05 1.90
N TYR A 95 -17.85 3.82 1.41
CA TYR A 95 -16.98 3.48 0.28
C TYR A 95 -17.68 3.78 -1.03
N ASP A 96 -16.94 4.42 -1.95
CA ASP A 96 -17.42 4.66 -3.29
C ASP A 96 -17.66 3.33 -4.04
N THR A 97 -18.72 3.29 -4.84
CA THR A 97 -19.17 2.09 -5.57
C THR A 97 -19.36 2.33 -7.06
N ALA A 98 -18.75 3.38 -7.61
CA ALA A 98 -18.79 3.71 -9.03
C ALA A 98 -17.45 4.28 -9.51
N ASN A 99 -17.34 4.54 -10.79
CA ASN A 99 -16.22 5.25 -11.44
C ASN A 99 -14.84 4.57 -11.33
N TYR A 100 -14.80 3.28 -11.03
CA TYR A 100 -13.56 2.50 -11.01
C TYR A 100 -13.23 1.92 -12.38
N TYR A 101 -12.06 2.26 -12.90
CA TYR A 101 -11.53 1.78 -14.18
C TYR A 101 -10.23 1.03 -13.95
N SER A 102 -10.03 -0.08 -14.64
CA SER A 102 -8.84 -0.91 -14.51
C SER A 102 -8.44 -1.47 -15.85
N GLY A 103 -7.14 -1.46 -16.12
CA GLY A 103 -6.53 -2.14 -17.27
C GLY A 103 -5.36 -3.02 -16.82
N TYR A 104 -5.15 -4.14 -17.48
CA TYR A 104 -3.97 -4.97 -17.24
C TYR A 104 -3.41 -5.58 -18.52
N CYS A 105 -2.12 -5.84 -18.50
CA CYS A 105 -1.49 -6.79 -19.39
C CYS A 105 -0.74 -7.81 -18.54
N GLY A 106 -0.90 -9.10 -18.81
CA GLY A 106 -0.28 -10.18 -18.05
C GLY A 106 0.74 -10.95 -18.88
N PHE A 107 1.84 -11.32 -18.24
CA PHE A 107 2.83 -12.23 -18.79
C PHE A 107 2.91 -13.44 -17.87
N GLY A 108 2.76 -14.63 -18.41
CA GLY A 108 2.79 -15.85 -17.63
C GLY A 108 3.58 -16.95 -18.30
N SER A 109 4.19 -17.80 -17.51
CA SER A 109 4.83 -19.01 -17.95
C SER A 109 4.15 -20.18 -17.23
N SER A 110 3.56 -21.09 -18.01
CA SER A 110 3.34 -22.48 -17.58
C SER A 110 4.53 -23.31 -18.05
N ASP A 111 4.74 -24.47 -17.47
CA ASP A 111 5.90 -25.34 -17.75
C ASP A 111 6.21 -25.59 -19.24
N THR A 112 5.29 -25.24 -20.14
CA THR A 112 5.43 -25.47 -21.58
C THR A 112 5.09 -24.28 -22.49
N THR A 113 4.41 -23.24 -22.02
CA THR A 113 3.98 -22.12 -22.88
C THR A 113 3.91 -20.78 -22.14
N GLY A 114 4.49 -19.73 -22.75
CA GLY A 114 4.22 -18.36 -22.34
C GLY A 114 2.82 -17.93 -22.78
N SER A 115 2.09 -17.23 -21.93
CA SER A 115 0.79 -16.64 -22.27
C SER A 115 0.79 -15.14 -21.96
N THR A 116 0.19 -14.35 -22.86
CA THR A 116 -0.06 -12.93 -22.66
C THR A 116 -1.56 -12.69 -22.66
N GLY A 117 -2.03 -11.82 -21.77
CA GLY A 117 -3.43 -11.45 -21.71
C GLY A 117 -3.58 -9.96 -21.41
N ALA A 118 -4.58 -9.33 -22.02
CA ALA A 118 -4.97 -7.97 -21.69
C ALA A 118 -6.47 -7.91 -21.44
N ASN A 119 -6.91 -7.08 -20.47
CA ASN A 119 -8.31 -6.85 -20.23
C ASN A 119 -8.54 -5.43 -19.71
N TYR A 120 -9.78 -4.99 -19.78
CA TYR A 120 -10.22 -3.68 -19.36
C TYR A 120 -11.55 -3.81 -18.60
N VAL A 121 -11.66 -3.07 -17.49
CA VAL A 121 -12.91 -2.92 -16.72
C VAL A 121 -13.24 -1.43 -16.69
N SER A 122 -14.46 -1.09 -17.07
CA SER A 122 -14.96 0.28 -17.06
C SER A 122 -16.12 0.44 -16.08
N ASN A 123 -16.13 1.56 -15.37
CA ASN A 123 -17.20 1.95 -14.45
C ASN A 123 -17.59 0.85 -13.45
N GLY A 124 -16.60 0.22 -12.85
CA GLY A 124 -16.78 -0.80 -11.82
C GLY A 124 -17.13 -0.20 -10.46
N ALA A 125 -17.57 -1.06 -9.54
CA ALA A 125 -17.85 -0.71 -8.15
C ALA A 125 -16.58 -0.74 -7.25
N GLN A 126 -15.45 -1.17 -7.78
CA GLN A 126 -14.16 -1.29 -7.10
C GLN A 126 -13.04 -1.54 -8.10
N TRP A 127 -11.81 -1.27 -7.69
CA TRP A 127 -10.64 -1.76 -8.41
C TRP A 127 -10.40 -3.24 -8.12
N ASN A 128 -10.09 -4.00 -9.16
CA ASN A 128 -9.59 -5.35 -9.03
C ASN A 128 -8.06 -5.33 -8.97
N MET A 129 -7.49 -5.32 -7.75
CA MET A 129 -6.05 -5.25 -7.48
C MET A 129 -5.29 -6.51 -7.91
N GLY A 130 -5.99 -7.53 -8.24
CA GLY A 130 -5.43 -8.73 -8.82
C GLY A 130 -6.49 -9.31 -9.72
N ASN A 131 -6.41 -9.06 -11.01
CA ASN A 131 -7.14 -9.89 -11.97
C ASN A 131 -6.59 -11.34 -11.89
N ALA A 132 -5.88 -11.56 -10.87
CA ALA A 132 -5.31 -12.77 -10.44
C ALA A 132 -6.21 -13.33 -9.37
N ILE A 133 -6.97 -14.32 -9.71
CA ILE A 133 -7.60 -15.20 -8.76
C ILE A 133 -6.52 -15.65 -7.79
N LEU A 134 -6.61 -15.15 -6.57
CA LEU A 134 -5.72 -15.58 -5.50
C LEU A 134 -6.09 -17.02 -5.19
N HIS A 135 -5.26 -17.94 -5.57
CA HIS A 135 -5.53 -19.36 -5.39
C HIS A 135 -5.46 -19.72 -3.90
N THR A 136 -6.35 -20.61 -3.44
CA THR A 136 -6.19 -21.26 -2.12
C THR A 136 -4.84 -21.95 -2.08
N PRO A 137 -3.96 -21.59 -1.18
CA PRO A 137 -2.59 -22.05 -1.25
C PRO A 137 -2.43 -23.50 -0.81
N SER A 138 -1.57 -24.19 -1.48
CA SER A 138 -0.66 -25.04 -0.73
C SER A 138 0.06 -24.14 0.27
N THR A 139 0.36 -24.59 1.47
CA THR A 139 1.02 -23.85 2.56
C THR A 139 2.33 -23.13 2.16
N LYS A 140 2.76 -23.24 0.92
CA LYS A 140 4.02 -22.71 0.35
C LYS A 140 3.83 -21.51 -0.58
N ALA A 141 2.63 -21.27 -1.14
CA ALA A 141 2.38 -20.20 -2.11
C ALA A 141 1.83 -18.95 -1.41
N LYS A 142 2.70 -18.16 -0.82
CA LYS A 142 2.36 -16.81 -0.31
C LYS A 142 2.50 -15.82 -1.45
N GLN A 143 1.53 -14.93 -1.57
CA GLN A 143 1.55 -13.90 -2.60
C GLN A 143 1.94 -12.57 -1.98
N ASP A 144 2.71 -11.81 -2.75
CA ASP A 144 3.08 -10.45 -2.40
C ASP A 144 2.53 -9.52 -3.49
N ILE A 145 1.86 -8.45 -3.05
CA ILE A 145 1.25 -7.44 -3.92
C ILE A 145 1.78 -6.09 -3.48
N THR A 146 2.24 -5.30 -4.43
CA THR A 146 2.59 -3.90 -4.22
C THR A 146 1.61 -3.02 -4.97
N ILE A 147 0.96 -2.10 -4.25
CA ILE A 147 0.05 -1.12 -4.81
C ILE A 147 0.69 0.26 -4.60
N ARG A 148 0.78 1.05 -5.67
CA ARG A 148 1.16 2.45 -5.62
C ARG A 148 -0.10 3.27 -5.86
N LEU A 149 -0.57 3.99 -4.84
CA LEU A 149 -1.74 4.87 -4.89
C LEU A 149 -1.24 6.31 -5.04
N ILE A 150 -1.75 7.06 -5.99
CA ILE A 150 -1.28 8.38 -6.38
C ILE A 150 -2.43 9.37 -6.30
N ASN A 151 -2.16 10.54 -5.71
CA ASN A 151 -3.06 11.67 -5.55
C ASN A 151 -4.42 11.33 -4.89
N PRO A 152 -4.49 10.48 -3.84
CA PRO A 152 -5.79 10.15 -3.26
C PRO A 152 -6.48 11.34 -2.58
N MET A 153 -5.71 12.33 -2.10
CA MET A 153 -6.23 13.49 -1.39
C MET A 153 -6.43 14.73 -2.27
N ASP A 154 -6.05 14.67 -3.56
CA ASP A 154 -6.21 15.79 -4.48
C ASP A 154 -7.55 15.71 -5.21
N SER A 155 -8.47 16.62 -4.88
CA SER A 155 -9.79 16.70 -5.52
C SER A 155 -9.77 17.38 -6.90
N ALA A 156 -8.63 17.84 -7.38
CA ALA A 156 -8.50 18.46 -8.71
C ALA A 156 -8.12 17.46 -9.80
N VAL A 157 -7.65 16.26 -9.42
CA VAL A 157 -7.19 15.22 -10.34
C VAL A 157 -7.79 13.86 -10.00
N PHE A 158 -7.79 12.96 -10.96
CA PHE A 158 -8.22 11.59 -10.72
C PHE A 158 -7.23 10.83 -9.86
N THR A 159 -7.71 10.09 -8.88
CA THR A 159 -6.89 9.14 -8.13
C THR A 159 -6.52 7.97 -9.03
N THR A 160 -5.23 7.65 -9.08
CA THR A 160 -4.71 6.52 -9.86
C THR A 160 -4.00 5.51 -8.97
N ALA A 161 -3.96 4.25 -9.41
CA ALA A 161 -3.12 3.25 -8.75
C ALA A 161 -2.44 2.36 -9.78
N TYR A 162 -1.25 1.91 -9.42
CA TYR A 162 -0.50 0.86 -10.12
C TYR A 162 -0.32 -0.31 -9.19
N THR A 163 -0.55 -1.51 -9.70
CA THR A 163 -0.42 -2.74 -8.91
C THR A 163 0.52 -3.71 -9.59
N ASP A 164 1.50 -4.20 -8.86
CA ASP A 164 2.35 -5.31 -9.25
C ASP A 164 1.95 -6.55 -8.46
N VAL A 165 1.53 -7.59 -9.18
CA VAL A 165 1.11 -8.87 -8.62
C VAL A 165 2.02 -9.97 -9.13
N ILE A 166 2.68 -10.67 -8.22
CA ILE A 166 3.37 -11.92 -8.51
C ILE A 166 2.49 -13.05 -8.00
N LYS A 167 2.09 -13.92 -8.89
CA LYS A 167 1.14 -14.99 -8.65
C LYS A 167 1.77 -16.36 -8.90
N TYR A 168 1.57 -17.25 -7.94
CA TYR A 168 1.98 -18.65 -8.05
C TYR A 168 0.76 -19.55 -8.15
N TYR A 169 0.81 -20.51 -9.07
CA TYR A 169 -0.19 -21.55 -9.22
C TYR A 169 0.32 -22.90 -8.71
N SER A 170 -0.61 -23.79 -8.38
CA SER A 170 -0.31 -25.12 -7.84
C SER A 170 0.48 -26.06 -8.77
N GLY A 171 0.69 -25.70 -10.03
CA GLY A 171 1.43 -26.48 -11.03
C GLY A 171 2.83 -25.95 -11.34
N GLY A 172 3.41 -25.07 -10.48
CA GLY A 172 4.75 -24.49 -10.75
C GLY A 172 4.73 -23.27 -11.67
N SER A 173 3.57 -22.90 -12.21
CA SER A 173 3.41 -21.72 -13.07
C SER A 173 3.45 -20.42 -12.25
N HIS A 174 4.11 -19.40 -12.78
CA HIS A 174 4.11 -18.07 -12.19
C HIS A 174 3.72 -17.04 -13.25
N TYR A 175 3.05 -16.00 -12.77
CA TYR A 175 2.59 -14.90 -13.60
C TYR A 175 2.94 -13.60 -12.92
N TRP A 176 3.31 -12.63 -13.72
CA TRP A 176 3.43 -11.24 -13.32
C TRP A 176 2.37 -10.41 -14.03
N PHE A 177 1.61 -9.64 -13.27
CA PHE A 177 0.54 -8.79 -13.77
C PHE A 177 0.75 -7.35 -13.28
N PRO A 178 1.25 -6.46 -14.11
CA PRO A 178 1.10 -5.04 -13.90
C PRO A 178 -0.34 -4.62 -14.22
N LEU A 179 -0.96 -3.88 -13.28
CA LEU A 179 -2.29 -3.31 -13.46
C LEU A 179 -2.24 -1.81 -13.29
N VAL A 180 -3.07 -1.11 -14.06
CA VAL A 180 -3.30 0.32 -13.97
C VAL A 180 -4.75 0.53 -13.60
N HIS A 181 -4.98 1.44 -12.65
CA HIS A 181 -6.29 1.76 -12.13
C HIS A 181 -6.48 3.27 -12.11
N GLN A 182 -7.71 3.73 -12.39
CA GLN A 182 -8.11 5.11 -12.27
C GLN A 182 -9.50 5.19 -11.65
N HIS A 183 -9.70 6.08 -10.70
CA HIS A 183 -11.00 6.49 -10.21
C HIS A 183 -11.37 7.79 -10.94
N GLN A 184 -12.42 7.75 -11.77
CA GLN A 184 -12.80 8.88 -12.61
C GLN A 184 -13.82 9.81 -11.91
N ASP A 185 -13.65 9.99 -10.62
CA ASP A 185 -14.27 11.08 -9.88
C ASP A 185 -13.15 11.91 -9.25
N ALA A 186 -13.16 13.21 -9.49
CA ALA A 186 -12.20 14.14 -8.91
C ALA A 186 -12.64 14.48 -7.48
N ALA A 187 -12.35 13.58 -6.56
CA ALA A 187 -12.69 13.69 -5.15
C ALA A 187 -11.46 13.36 -4.28
N ALA A 188 -11.41 13.95 -3.09
CA ALA A 188 -10.40 13.62 -2.09
C ALA A 188 -10.82 12.37 -1.33
N PHE A 189 -10.00 11.32 -1.39
CA PHE A 189 -10.21 10.07 -0.66
C PHE A 189 -9.20 9.94 0.47
N ASN A 190 -9.65 10.02 1.70
CA ASN A 190 -8.80 9.96 2.90
C ASN A 190 -8.71 8.56 3.51
N SER A 191 -9.26 7.56 2.83
CA SER A 191 -9.26 6.19 3.32
C SER A 191 -9.49 5.18 2.19
N PHE A 192 -9.07 3.93 2.44
CA PHE A 192 -9.33 2.82 1.55
C PHE A 192 -9.50 1.52 2.33
N LYS A 193 -10.16 0.54 1.72
CA LYS A 193 -10.15 -0.85 2.19
C LYS A 193 -9.68 -1.80 1.10
N LEU A 194 -9.02 -2.87 1.54
CA LEU A 194 -8.73 -4.07 0.74
C LEU A 194 -9.61 -5.21 1.25
N TYR A 195 -10.25 -5.94 0.36
CA TYR A 195 -11.16 -7.03 0.71
C TYR A 195 -11.20 -8.09 -0.37
N MET A 196 -11.67 -9.29 -0.01
CA MET A 196 -11.78 -10.40 -0.95
C MET A 196 -13.16 -10.42 -1.60
N SER A 197 -13.23 -10.88 -2.85
CA SER A 197 -14.52 -11.12 -3.53
C SER A 197 -15.33 -12.24 -2.86
N SER A 198 -14.66 -13.15 -2.16
CA SER A 198 -15.27 -14.21 -1.34
C SER A 198 -14.25 -14.72 -0.31
N GLY A 199 -14.74 -15.28 0.81
CA GLY A 199 -13.89 -15.82 1.85
C GLY A 199 -13.16 -14.76 2.67
N THR A 200 -12.03 -15.16 3.25
CA THR A 200 -11.19 -14.34 4.14
C THR A 200 -9.73 -14.43 3.70
N PHE A 201 -8.87 -13.63 4.30
CA PHE A 201 -7.43 -13.70 4.05
C PHE A 201 -6.62 -13.45 5.32
N SER A 202 -5.39 -13.94 5.29
CA SER A 202 -4.35 -13.64 6.28
C SER A 202 -3.17 -13.01 5.57
N GLY A 203 -2.46 -12.10 6.24
CA GLY A 203 -1.30 -11.43 5.66
C GLY A 203 -0.91 -10.19 6.45
N ARG A 204 0.15 -9.53 5.99
CA ARG A 204 0.62 -8.27 6.57
C ARG A 204 0.48 -7.16 5.54
N PHE A 205 -0.11 -6.06 5.95
CA PHE A 205 -0.38 -4.88 5.13
C PHE A 205 0.38 -3.69 5.71
N THR A 206 1.26 -3.10 4.94
CA THR A 206 2.06 -1.94 5.39
C THR A 206 1.88 -0.81 4.40
N VAL A 207 1.57 0.37 4.91
CA VAL A 207 1.41 1.61 4.13
C VAL A 207 2.60 2.51 4.39
N TYR A 208 3.15 3.03 3.32
CA TYR A 208 4.21 4.04 3.31
C TYR A 208 3.73 5.27 2.56
N GLY A 209 4.07 6.47 3.08
CA GLY A 209 3.96 7.74 2.37
C GLY A 209 5.24 8.02 1.62
N VAL A 210 5.13 8.60 0.43
CA VAL A 210 6.23 9.03 -0.43
C VAL A 210 6.09 10.51 -0.68
N GLN A 211 7.16 11.25 -0.45
CA GLN A 211 7.27 12.68 -0.73
C GLN A 211 7.84 12.92 -2.12
#